data_a5809ce6654c42ea86c4df6d16195896
#
_entry.id   a5809ce6654c42ea86c4df6d16195896
#
_cell.length_a   1.000
_cell.length_b   1.000
_cell.length_c   1.000
_cell.angle_alpha   90.00
_cell.angle_beta   90.00
_cell.angle_gamma   90.00
#
_symmetry.space_group_name_H-M   'P 1'
#
loop_
_entity.id
_entity.type
_entity.pdbx_description
1 polymer ?
#
loop_
_entity_poly.entity_id
_entity_poly.type
_entity_poly.pdbx_seq_one_letter_code
_entity_poly.pdbx_strand_id
1 'polypeptide(L)'
;ETVKRIAPVFGGINLEDISAPRCFEIEKRLKEELDIPVFHDDQHGTAIVVSAGLLNAVKFVGKKMEDVKIVINGAGSAGISICKLLLEIGVGDVVLVDRQGALAPGEEWMNPAQKEMAEKTNKEQIHGSLAEVMKGKDIFVGVSAPGIVTAEMVSNMADDAIVFAMANPTPEIMPDEAKKGGARVVATGRSDFPNQINNVLVFPGIFRGALDAQATDITEEMKIAAVYAIADIISKEELKEEYIIPGAFDERVAKHVAQAVAKKAVELGVSKL
;
A
#
# COMPACT_ATOMS: atom_id res chain seq x y z
N GLU A 1 16.02 -20.15 -11.03
CA GLU A 1 16.68 -20.64 -12.25
C GLU A 1 15.86 -20.35 -13.53
N THR A 2 14.56 -20.69 -13.60
CA THR A 2 13.77 -20.50 -14.82
C THR A 2 13.73 -19.03 -15.26
N VAL A 3 13.36 -18.13 -14.35
CA VAL A 3 13.28 -16.68 -14.63
C VAL A 3 14.63 -16.15 -15.11
N LYS A 4 15.73 -16.51 -14.45
CA LYS A 4 17.09 -16.10 -14.87
C LYS A 4 17.42 -16.52 -16.30
N ARG A 5 17.04 -17.72 -16.69
CA ARG A 5 17.33 -18.23 -18.04
C ARG A 5 16.53 -17.55 -19.14
N ILE A 6 15.30 -17.11 -18.84
CA ILE A 6 14.44 -16.42 -19.80
C ILE A 6 14.58 -14.88 -19.76
N ALA A 7 15.12 -14.31 -18.68
CA ALA A 7 15.27 -12.87 -18.47
C ALA A 7 15.94 -12.12 -19.64
N PRO A 8 16.95 -12.66 -20.35
CA PRO A 8 17.61 -11.94 -21.45
C PRO A 8 16.69 -11.52 -22.61
N VAL A 9 15.47 -12.05 -22.70
CA VAL A 9 14.51 -11.66 -23.75
C VAL A 9 13.49 -10.63 -23.29
N PHE A 10 13.60 -10.16 -22.01
CA PHE A 10 12.64 -9.22 -21.41
C PHE A 10 13.32 -7.91 -21.02
N GLY A 11 12.53 -6.84 -20.97
CA GLY A 11 12.95 -5.53 -20.44
C GLY A 11 12.71 -5.37 -18.94
N GLY A 12 11.90 -6.23 -18.32
CA GLY A 12 11.59 -6.26 -16.91
C GLY A 12 10.77 -7.49 -16.55
N ILE A 13 10.65 -7.79 -15.25
CA ILE A 13 9.90 -8.94 -14.73
C ILE A 13 8.87 -8.43 -13.73
N ASN A 14 7.60 -8.76 -13.98
CA ASN A 14 6.55 -8.63 -12.97
C ASN A 14 6.29 -9.98 -12.29
N LEU A 15 6.24 -9.96 -10.96
CA LEU A 15 5.91 -11.11 -10.13
C LEU A 15 4.47 -10.94 -9.61
N GLU A 16 3.67 -11.99 -9.70
CA GLU A 16 2.29 -12.02 -9.20
C GLU A 16 1.98 -13.38 -8.60
N ASP A 17 0.98 -13.42 -7.73
CA ASP A 17 0.40 -14.63 -7.13
C ASP A 17 1.42 -15.51 -6.36
N ILE A 18 2.47 -14.91 -5.82
CA ILE A 18 3.46 -15.61 -5.01
C ILE A 18 3.19 -15.33 -3.53
N SER A 19 2.77 -16.35 -2.80
CA SER A 19 2.43 -16.22 -1.38
C SER A 19 3.64 -15.90 -0.49
N ALA A 20 3.41 -15.09 0.56
CA ALA A 20 4.38 -14.88 1.63
C ALA A 20 4.66 -16.21 2.40
N PRO A 21 5.87 -16.41 2.95
CA PRO A 21 7.01 -15.51 2.90
C PRO A 21 7.90 -15.65 1.65
N ARG A 22 7.62 -16.62 0.76
CA ARG A 22 8.46 -16.94 -0.41
C ARG A 22 8.62 -15.77 -1.38
N CYS A 23 7.58 -14.96 -1.54
CA CYS A 23 7.60 -13.81 -2.43
C CYS A 23 8.76 -12.84 -2.13
N PHE A 24 9.05 -12.60 -0.86
CA PHE A 24 10.13 -11.70 -0.43
C PHE A 24 11.51 -12.21 -0.86
N GLU A 25 11.79 -13.49 -0.63
CA GLU A 25 13.06 -14.10 -1.01
C GLU A 25 13.23 -14.15 -2.54
N ILE A 26 12.18 -14.55 -3.26
CA ILE A 26 12.20 -14.67 -4.72
C ILE A 26 12.48 -13.30 -5.35
N GLU A 27 11.75 -12.27 -4.96
CA GLU A 27 11.94 -10.92 -5.47
C GLU A 27 13.35 -10.42 -5.18
N LYS A 28 13.79 -10.50 -3.92
CA LYS A 28 15.13 -10.07 -3.50
C LYS A 28 16.22 -10.72 -4.36
N ARG A 29 16.20 -12.04 -4.49
CA ARG A 29 17.20 -12.77 -5.26
C ARG A 29 17.17 -12.41 -6.75
N LEU A 30 15.99 -12.23 -7.34
CA LEU A 30 15.90 -11.83 -8.74
C LEU A 30 16.43 -10.42 -8.97
N LYS A 31 16.17 -9.48 -8.06
CA LYS A 31 16.74 -8.13 -8.10
C LYS A 31 18.27 -8.15 -7.99
N GLU A 32 18.84 -9.01 -7.13
CA GLU A 32 20.29 -9.16 -6.98
C GLU A 32 20.98 -9.86 -8.18
N GLU A 33 20.25 -10.70 -8.89
CA GLU A 33 20.82 -11.61 -9.90
C GLU A 33 20.49 -11.19 -11.36
N LEU A 34 19.68 -10.13 -11.57
CA LEU A 34 19.27 -9.63 -12.90
C LEU A 34 19.61 -8.14 -13.05
N ASP A 35 19.95 -7.77 -14.30
CA ASP A 35 20.24 -6.38 -14.71
C ASP A 35 19.04 -5.65 -15.32
N ILE A 36 17.82 -6.15 -15.06
CA ILE A 36 16.55 -5.59 -15.50
C ILE A 36 15.62 -5.41 -14.30
N PRO A 37 14.69 -4.44 -14.32
CA PRO A 37 13.79 -4.22 -13.20
C PRO A 37 12.93 -5.44 -12.89
N VAL A 38 12.87 -5.78 -11.61
CA VAL A 38 11.97 -6.80 -11.04
C VAL A 38 11.01 -6.10 -10.07
N PHE A 39 9.74 -6.36 -10.23
CA PHE A 39 8.68 -5.75 -9.45
C PHE A 39 7.64 -6.81 -9.06
N HIS A 40 7.09 -6.72 -7.86
CA HIS A 40 6.02 -7.61 -7.41
C HIS A 40 4.75 -6.79 -7.18
N ASP A 41 3.77 -6.93 -8.07
CA ASP A 41 2.59 -6.07 -8.09
C ASP A 41 1.70 -6.21 -6.85
N ASP A 42 1.46 -7.45 -6.36
CA ASP A 42 0.68 -7.68 -5.14
C ASP A 42 1.29 -7.05 -3.89
N GLN A 43 2.60 -6.84 -3.88
CA GLN A 43 3.29 -6.15 -2.80
C GLN A 43 3.33 -4.64 -3.04
N HIS A 44 4.04 -4.25 -4.08
CA HIS A 44 4.43 -2.87 -4.32
C HIS A 44 3.36 -2.07 -5.05
N GLY A 45 2.65 -2.66 -6.02
CA GLY A 45 1.53 -2.02 -6.68
C GLY A 45 0.42 -1.67 -5.69
N THR A 46 0.06 -2.64 -4.84
CA THR A 46 -0.90 -2.43 -3.77
C THR A 46 -0.41 -1.38 -2.76
N ALA A 47 0.86 -1.43 -2.34
CA ALA A 47 1.41 -0.45 -1.41
C ALA A 47 1.39 0.97 -1.98
N ILE A 48 1.75 1.15 -3.26
CA ILE A 48 1.76 2.45 -3.94
C ILE A 48 0.35 3.03 -4.03
N VAL A 49 -0.63 2.25 -4.52
CA VAL A 49 -1.99 2.77 -4.72
C VAL A 49 -2.68 3.08 -3.39
N VAL A 50 -2.50 2.23 -2.37
CA VAL A 50 -3.02 2.48 -1.01
C VAL A 50 -2.41 3.76 -0.44
N SER A 51 -1.08 3.92 -0.52
CA SER A 51 -0.40 5.11 -0.02
C SER A 51 -0.85 6.38 -0.74
N ALA A 52 -1.05 6.35 -2.06
CA ALA A 52 -1.57 7.48 -2.83
C ALA A 52 -2.98 7.89 -2.38
N GLY A 53 -3.88 6.93 -2.21
CA GLY A 53 -5.22 7.18 -1.70
C GLY A 53 -5.20 7.73 -0.26
N LEU A 54 -4.34 7.19 0.61
CA LEU A 54 -4.19 7.66 1.99
C LEU A 54 -3.65 9.08 2.08
N LEU A 55 -2.66 9.47 1.25
CA LEU A 55 -2.17 10.85 1.19
C LEU A 55 -3.32 11.85 0.96
N ASN A 56 -4.17 11.56 -0.01
CA ASN A 56 -5.32 12.41 -0.32
C ASN A 56 -6.42 12.33 0.74
N ALA A 57 -6.70 11.15 1.30
CA ALA A 57 -7.69 11.00 2.36
C ALA A 57 -7.28 11.78 3.63
N VAL A 58 -6.02 11.69 4.05
CA VAL A 58 -5.48 12.43 5.20
C VAL A 58 -5.53 13.93 4.95
N LYS A 59 -5.16 14.37 3.73
CA LYS A 59 -5.27 15.77 3.31
C LYS A 59 -6.72 16.27 3.32
N PHE A 60 -7.67 15.43 2.87
CA PHE A 60 -9.09 15.76 2.86
C PHE A 60 -9.65 15.98 4.28
N VAL A 61 -9.29 15.13 5.24
CA VAL A 61 -9.73 15.26 6.63
C VAL A 61 -8.91 16.29 7.45
N GLY A 62 -7.94 16.94 6.82
CA GLY A 62 -7.14 18.03 7.44
C GLY A 62 -6.13 17.53 8.48
N LYS A 63 -5.79 16.25 8.48
CA LYS A 63 -4.74 15.66 9.34
C LYS A 63 -3.38 15.70 8.62
N LYS A 64 -2.29 15.39 9.35
CA LYS A 64 -0.95 15.27 8.78
C LYS A 64 -0.50 13.81 8.84
N MET A 65 0.22 13.36 7.80
CA MET A 65 0.72 11.98 7.73
C MET A 65 1.63 11.60 8.91
N GLU A 66 2.39 12.53 9.44
CA GLU A 66 3.27 12.34 10.59
C GLU A 66 2.54 12.13 11.91
N ASP A 67 1.29 12.61 12.03
CA ASP A 67 0.50 12.60 13.26
C ASP A 67 -0.54 11.48 13.29
N VAL A 68 -0.88 10.88 12.15
CA VAL A 68 -1.93 9.86 12.09
C VAL A 68 -1.48 8.51 12.67
N LYS A 69 -2.40 7.85 13.35
CA LYS A 69 -2.25 6.52 13.92
C LYS A 69 -2.94 5.50 13.01
N ILE A 70 -2.17 4.59 12.45
CA ILE A 70 -2.65 3.62 11.46
C ILE A 70 -2.70 2.22 12.06
N VAL A 71 -3.78 1.47 11.77
CA VAL A 71 -3.83 0.02 11.94
C VAL A 71 -3.93 -0.65 10.57
N ILE A 72 -3.07 -1.62 10.31
CA ILE A 72 -3.12 -2.46 9.11
C ILE A 72 -3.45 -3.88 9.53
N ASN A 73 -4.57 -4.41 9.05
CA ASN A 73 -5.00 -5.77 9.34
C ASN A 73 -4.72 -6.70 8.15
N GLY A 74 -3.89 -7.69 8.40
CA GLY A 74 -3.32 -8.60 7.41
C GLY A 74 -1.80 -8.39 7.28
N ALA A 75 -1.02 -9.01 8.16
CA ALA A 75 0.45 -8.91 8.17
C ALA A 75 1.11 -9.93 7.21
N GLY A 76 0.55 -10.06 6.01
CA GLY A 76 1.10 -10.80 4.88
C GLY A 76 1.93 -9.91 3.96
N SER A 77 2.11 -10.35 2.68
CA SER A 77 2.90 -9.63 1.68
C SER A 77 2.43 -8.19 1.47
N ALA A 78 1.15 -7.99 1.20
CA ALA A 78 0.59 -6.67 0.96
C ALA A 78 0.68 -5.77 2.19
N GLY A 79 0.24 -6.24 3.37
CA GLY A 79 0.24 -5.43 4.59
C GLY A 79 1.63 -4.99 5.04
N ILE A 80 2.62 -5.88 4.96
CA ILE A 80 4.02 -5.54 5.26
C ILE A 80 4.56 -4.50 4.26
N SER A 81 4.26 -4.65 2.98
CA SER A 81 4.73 -3.73 1.95
C SER A 81 4.07 -2.35 2.07
N ILE A 82 2.77 -2.29 2.35
CA ILE A 82 2.06 -1.05 2.66
C ILE A 82 2.71 -0.36 3.86
N CYS A 83 2.94 -1.11 4.94
CA CYS A 83 3.53 -0.57 6.17
C CYS A 83 4.92 0.02 5.91
N LYS A 84 5.80 -0.71 5.22
CA LYS A 84 7.15 -0.24 4.87
C LYS A 84 7.08 1.07 4.08
N LEU A 85 6.27 1.13 3.04
CA LEU A 85 6.16 2.31 2.19
C LEU A 85 5.58 3.51 2.95
N LEU A 86 4.59 3.32 3.82
CA LEU A 86 4.03 4.37 4.66
C LEU A 86 5.05 4.94 5.65
N LEU A 87 5.90 4.10 6.24
CA LEU A 87 6.98 4.55 7.10
C LEU A 87 8.02 5.40 6.33
N GLU A 88 8.37 5.00 5.11
CA GLU A 88 9.27 5.76 4.23
C GLU A 88 8.67 7.12 3.79
N ILE A 89 7.34 7.20 3.67
CA ILE A 89 6.62 8.46 3.39
C ILE A 89 6.57 9.38 4.63
N GLY A 90 6.86 8.84 5.82
CA GLY A 90 6.93 9.63 7.05
C GLY A 90 5.72 9.50 7.95
N VAL A 91 4.97 8.42 7.88
CA VAL A 91 3.92 8.09 8.86
C VAL A 91 4.54 7.88 10.24
N GLY A 92 3.91 8.46 11.26
CA GLY A 92 4.44 8.47 12.63
C GLY A 92 4.52 7.09 13.29
N ASP A 93 3.47 6.29 13.20
CA ASP A 93 3.43 4.90 13.67
C ASP A 93 2.33 4.08 13.00
N VAL A 94 2.58 2.79 12.87
CA VAL A 94 1.66 1.80 12.33
C VAL A 94 1.58 0.61 13.29
N VAL A 95 0.40 0.08 13.54
CA VAL A 95 0.22 -1.22 14.21
C VAL A 95 -0.26 -2.23 13.18
N LEU A 96 0.54 -3.24 12.91
CA LEU A 96 0.15 -4.40 12.11
C LEU A 96 -0.60 -5.41 12.98
N VAL A 97 -1.67 -5.98 12.44
CA VAL A 97 -2.48 -7.01 13.11
C VAL A 97 -2.61 -8.22 12.19
N ASP A 98 -2.45 -9.41 12.76
CA ASP A 98 -2.73 -10.69 12.09
C ASP A 98 -3.80 -11.46 12.88
N ARG A 99 -4.12 -12.68 12.46
CA ARG A 99 -5.16 -13.53 13.08
C ARG A 99 -4.97 -13.75 14.57
N GLN A 100 -3.75 -13.71 15.06
CA GLN A 100 -3.39 -13.94 16.46
C GLN A 100 -3.33 -12.64 17.28
N GLY A 101 -3.46 -11.48 16.64
CA GLY A 101 -3.44 -10.17 17.27
C GLY A 101 -2.42 -9.21 16.70
N ALA A 102 -2.13 -8.16 17.46
CA ALA A 102 -1.15 -7.15 17.10
C ALA A 102 0.27 -7.74 17.04
N LEU A 103 1.05 -7.32 16.04
CA LEU A 103 2.47 -7.59 16.00
C LEU A 103 3.17 -6.73 17.05
N ALA A 104 3.74 -7.40 18.05
CA ALA A 104 4.48 -6.74 19.13
C ALA A 104 5.73 -7.57 19.49
N PRO A 105 6.80 -6.95 19.98
CA PRO A 105 7.97 -7.69 20.45
C PRO A 105 7.61 -8.76 21.50
N GLY A 106 8.20 -9.94 21.36
CA GLY A 106 7.96 -11.08 22.28
C GLY A 106 6.87 -12.05 21.86
N GLU A 107 6.08 -11.74 20.85
CA GLU A 107 5.08 -12.68 20.31
C GLU A 107 5.77 -13.82 19.53
N GLU A 108 5.66 -15.05 20.04
CA GLU A 108 6.36 -16.22 19.48
C GLU A 108 5.80 -16.70 18.14
N TRP A 109 4.52 -16.45 17.88
CA TRP A 109 3.82 -16.90 16.69
C TRP A 109 4.22 -16.18 15.39
N MET A 110 4.91 -15.05 15.49
CA MET A 110 5.30 -14.26 14.33
C MET A 110 6.39 -14.97 13.49
N ASN A 111 6.22 -14.91 12.17
CA ASN A 111 7.27 -15.27 11.23
C ASN A 111 8.40 -14.23 11.19
N PRO A 112 9.56 -14.53 10.56
CA PRO A 112 10.70 -13.61 10.55
C PRO A 112 10.39 -12.20 10.00
N ALA A 113 9.58 -12.08 8.95
CA ALA A 113 9.20 -10.78 8.38
C ALA A 113 8.28 -9.98 9.33
N GLN A 114 7.37 -10.65 10.02
CA GLN A 114 6.52 -10.04 11.04
C GLN A 114 7.32 -9.60 12.25
N LYS A 115 8.31 -10.38 12.69
CA LYS A 115 9.21 -9.99 13.79
C LYS A 115 10.01 -8.74 13.44
N GLU A 116 10.56 -8.67 12.22
CA GLU A 116 11.24 -7.46 11.72
C GLU A 116 10.33 -6.23 11.79
N MET A 117 9.06 -6.38 11.39
CA MET A 117 8.12 -5.27 11.45
C MET A 117 7.74 -4.87 12.88
N ALA A 118 7.57 -5.84 13.78
CA ALA A 118 7.28 -5.57 15.20
C ALA A 118 8.40 -4.76 15.89
N GLU A 119 9.64 -4.85 15.43
CA GLU A 119 10.76 -4.06 15.94
C GLU A 119 10.75 -2.61 15.43
N LYS A 120 10.10 -2.33 14.29
CA LYS A 120 10.09 -1.03 13.60
C LYS A 120 8.80 -0.24 13.82
N THR A 121 7.73 -0.89 14.29
CA THR A 121 6.37 -0.38 14.36
C THR A 121 5.79 -0.58 15.75
N ASN A 122 4.53 -0.17 15.96
CA ASN A 122 3.84 -0.37 17.24
C ASN A 122 4.66 0.18 18.42
N LYS A 123 5.05 1.44 18.34
CA LYS A 123 5.92 2.11 19.34
C LYS A 123 5.37 2.04 20.77
N GLU A 124 4.04 2.01 20.88
CA GLU A 124 3.34 1.87 22.18
C GLU A 124 3.29 0.41 22.67
N GLN A 125 3.80 -0.55 21.90
CA GLN A 125 3.78 -2.00 22.17
C GLN A 125 2.38 -2.51 22.53
N ILE A 126 1.39 -2.09 21.76
CA ILE A 126 0.00 -2.51 21.92
C ILE A 126 -0.12 -4.00 21.60
N HIS A 127 -0.69 -4.75 22.53
CA HIS A 127 -1.09 -6.15 22.35
C HIS A 127 -2.62 -6.23 22.20
N GLY A 128 -3.13 -7.37 21.73
CA GLY A 128 -4.56 -7.64 21.71
C GLY A 128 -5.13 -7.85 20.30
N SER A 129 -6.44 -7.93 20.26
CA SER A 129 -7.26 -8.18 19.07
C SER A 129 -7.36 -6.95 18.18
N LEU A 130 -7.81 -7.15 16.92
CA LEU A 130 -8.09 -6.06 16.00
C LEU A 130 -9.03 -5.00 16.60
N ALA A 131 -10.10 -5.43 17.28
CA ALA A 131 -11.07 -4.51 17.89
C ALA A 131 -10.45 -3.62 18.98
N GLU A 132 -9.49 -4.14 19.72
CA GLU A 132 -8.76 -3.36 20.75
C GLU A 132 -7.78 -2.39 20.10
N VAL A 133 -7.05 -2.82 19.07
CA VAL A 133 -6.07 -1.99 18.36
C VAL A 133 -6.72 -0.85 17.59
N MET A 134 -7.90 -1.04 17.02
CA MET A 134 -8.63 0.00 16.27
C MET A 134 -9.06 1.20 17.12
N LYS A 135 -9.19 1.04 18.43
CA LYS A 135 -9.61 2.13 19.31
C LYS A 135 -8.69 3.34 19.21
N GLY A 136 -9.29 4.49 18.89
CA GLY A 136 -8.58 5.76 18.76
C GLY A 136 -7.58 5.85 17.60
N LYS A 137 -7.58 4.90 16.66
CA LYS A 137 -6.80 4.99 15.42
C LYS A 137 -7.50 5.88 14.40
N ASP A 138 -6.74 6.63 13.64
CA ASP A 138 -7.24 7.50 12.58
C ASP A 138 -7.56 6.74 11.30
N ILE A 139 -6.79 5.69 11.01
CA ILE A 139 -6.83 4.97 9.75
C ILE A 139 -6.86 3.47 10.00
N PHE A 140 -7.79 2.79 9.34
CA PHE A 140 -7.82 1.34 9.18
C PHE A 140 -7.51 0.97 7.72
N VAL A 141 -6.59 0.04 7.52
CA VAL A 141 -6.30 -0.58 6.22
C VAL A 141 -6.46 -2.10 6.38
N GLY A 142 -7.42 -2.67 5.67
CA GLY A 142 -7.67 -4.11 5.64
C GLY A 142 -7.14 -4.74 4.35
N VAL A 143 -6.30 -5.76 4.47
CA VAL A 143 -5.79 -6.61 3.37
C VAL A 143 -5.82 -8.08 3.80
N SER A 144 -6.94 -8.52 4.34
CA SER A 144 -7.04 -9.80 5.06
C SER A 144 -8.27 -10.63 4.64
N ALA A 145 -9.32 -10.62 5.43
CA ALA A 145 -10.49 -11.48 5.26
C ALA A 145 -11.81 -10.69 5.30
N PRO A 146 -12.84 -11.16 4.57
CA PRO A 146 -14.11 -10.47 4.51
C PRO A 146 -14.85 -10.43 5.86
N GLY A 147 -15.56 -9.32 6.11
CA GLY A 147 -16.55 -9.21 7.18
C GLY A 147 -16.03 -9.25 8.61
N ILE A 148 -14.73 -8.99 8.83
CA ILE A 148 -14.10 -9.05 10.16
C ILE A 148 -14.16 -7.75 10.93
N VAL A 149 -14.57 -6.65 10.30
CA VAL A 149 -14.73 -5.33 10.92
C VAL A 149 -16.21 -5.00 11.04
N THR A 150 -16.62 -4.46 12.17
CA THR A 150 -18.01 -4.05 12.44
C THR A 150 -18.14 -2.52 12.52
N ALA A 151 -19.36 -2.01 12.36
CA ALA A 151 -19.63 -0.59 12.55
C ALA A 151 -19.27 -0.11 13.97
N GLU A 152 -19.41 -0.96 14.98
CA GLU A 152 -18.99 -0.66 16.37
C GLU A 152 -17.46 -0.48 16.47
N MET A 153 -16.67 -1.33 15.80
CA MET A 153 -15.23 -1.16 15.78
C MET A 153 -14.82 0.16 15.14
N VAL A 154 -15.49 0.55 14.05
CA VAL A 154 -15.26 1.85 13.38
C VAL A 154 -15.68 3.00 14.28
N SER A 155 -16.79 2.91 15.01
CA SER A 155 -17.25 3.97 15.93
C SER A 155 -16.30 4.22 17.13
N ASN A 156 -15.41 3.28 17.43
CA ASN A 156 -14.37 3.43 18.44
C ASN A 156 -13.04 4.01 17.89
N MET A 157 -12.96 4.29 16.59
CA MET A 157 -11.82 4.97 16.00
C MET A 157 -11.82 6.47 16.35
N ALA A 158 -10.79 7.18 15.94
CA ALA A 158 -10.71 8.63 16.11
C ALA A 158 -11.74 9.34 15.20
N ASP A 159 -12.04 10.60 15.52
CA ASP A 159 -12.87 11.46 14.69
C ASP A 159 -12.31 11.54 13.25
N ASP A 160 -13.20 11.67 12.28
CA ASP A 160 -12.87 11.69 10.86
C ASP A 160 -12.08 10.43 10.40
N ALA A 161 -12.45 9.27 10.91
CA ALA A 161 -11.81 8.00 10.60
C ALA A 161 -11.79 7.69 9.09
N ILE A 162 -10.66 7.13 8.64
CA ILE A 162 -10.45 6.67 7.26
C ILE A 162 -10.42 5.15 7.25
N VAL A 163 -11.24 4.53 6.40
CA VAL A 163 -11.38 3.07 6.32
C VAL A 163 -11.12 2.60 4.89
N PHE A 164 -10.01 1.88 4.70
CA PHE A 164 -9.66 1.20 3.45
C PHE A 164 -9.85 -0.31 3.64
N ALA A 165 -10.95 -0.86 3.13
CA ALA A 165 -11.31 -2.28 3.25
C ALA A 165 -11.08 -2.99 1.91
N MET A 166 -9.93 -3.65 1.77
CA MET A 166 -9.37 -4.08 0.49
C MET A 166 -9.57 -5.56 0.17
N ALA A 167 -10.11 -6.37 1.11
CA ALA A 167 -10.35 -7.80 0.85
C ALA A 167 -11.28 -8.01 -0.35
N ASN A 168 -10.95 -8.96 -1.20
CA ASN A 168 -11.73 -9.33 -2.40
C ASN A 168 -12.23 -10.77 -2.30
N PRO A 169 -13.45 -11.08 -2.82
CA PRO A 169 -14.42 -10.17 -3.45
C PRO A 169 -15.28 -9.37 -2.47
N THR A 170 -15.26 -9.70 -1.19
CA THR A 170 -16.02 -9.02 -0.13
C THR A 170 -15.03 -8.31 0.81
N PRO A 171 -15.21 -7.00 1.07
CA PRO A 171 -14.31 -6.25 1.94
C PRO A 171 -14.43 -6.65 3.41
N GLU A 172 -13.48 -6.23 4.24
CA GLU A 172 -13.50 -6.42 5.70
C GLU A 172 -14.73 -5.82 6.36
N ILE A 173 -15.24 -4.72 5.79
CA ILE A 173 -16.51 -4.07 6.13
C ILE A 173 -17.09 -3.45 4.87
N MET A 174 -18.40 -3.55 4.70
CA MET A 174 -19.10 -2.88 3.59
C MET A 174 -19.08 -1.36 3.80
N PRO A 175 -18.96 -0.55 2.71
CA PRO A 175 -18.90 0.91 2.82
C PRO A 175 -20.03 1.55 3.62
N ASP A 176 -21.25 1.09 3.44
CA ASP A 176 -22.43 1.59 4.16
C ASP A 176 -22.33 1.33 5.67
N GLU A 177 -21.83 0.16 6.06
CA GLU A 177 -21.60 -0.17 7.46
C GLU A 177 -20.43 0.62 8.07
N ALA A 178 -19.37 0.86 7.31
CA ALA A 178 -18.28 1.72 7.74
C ALA A 178 -18.75 3.16 7.97
N LYS A 179 -19.56 3.70 7.06
CA LYS A 179 -20.18 5.03 7.20
C LYS A 179 -21.13 5.10 8.39
N LYS A 180 -21.93 4.06 8.67
CA LYS A 180 -22.76 3.97 9.89
C LYS A 180 -21.91 3.99 11.16
N GLY A 181 -20.73 3.41 11.13
CA GLY A 181 -19.74 3.48 12.22
C GLY A 181 -19.06 4.85 12.37
N GLY A 182 -19.30 5.80 11.47
CA GLY A 182 -18.73 7.14 11.55
C GLY A 182 -17.48 7.35 10.68
N ALA A 183 -17.14 6.40 9.79
CA ALA A 183 -16.03 6.60 8.85
C ALA A 183 -16.30 7.81 7.95
N ARG A 184 -15.33 8.74 7.89
CA ARG A 184 -15.39 9.95 7.07
C ARG A 184 -15.05 9.67 5.61
N VAL A 185 -14.02 8.84 5.39
CA VAL A 185 -13.60 8.41 4.05
C VAL A 185 -13.58 6.89 4.02
N VAL A 186 -14.20 6.31 3.00
CA VAL A 186 -14.19 4.86 2.78
C VAL A 186 -13.68 4.56 1.38
N ALA A 187 -12.77 3.58 1.28
CA ALA A 187 -12.27 3.04 0.03
C ALA A 187 -12.27 1.51 0.05
N THR A 188 -12.42 0.90 -1.10
CA THR A 188 -12.40 -0.57 -1.27
C THR A 188 -11.64 -0.97 -2.53
N GLY A 189 -11.36 -2.27 -2.69
CA GLY A 189 -10.85 -2.82 -3.95
C GLY A 189 -11.92 -2.96 -5.05
N ARG A 190 -13.20 -2.73 -4.73
CA ARG A 190 -14.34 -2.97 -5.63
C ARG A 190 -14.60 -1.79 -6.55
N SER A 191 -14.94 -2.09 -7.81
CA SER A 191 -15.25 -1.08 -8.83
C SER A 191 -16.69 -0.51 -8.76
N ASP A 192 -17.55 -1.13 -7.96
CA ASP A 192 -18.96 -0.70 -7.80
C ASP A 192 -19.15 0.32 -6.66
N PHE A 193 -18.06 0.72 -5.99
CA PHE A 193 -18.06 1.77 -4.96
C PHE A 193 -17.08 2.90 -5.32
N PRO A 194 -17.32 4.12 -4.78
CA PRO A 194 -16.36 5.22 -4.88
C PRO A 194 -14.98 4.85 -4.28
N ASN A 195 -13.95 5.59 -4.69
CA ASN A 195 -12.59 5.39 -4.19
C ASN A 195 -12.08 3.97 -4.38
N GLN A 196 -12.23 3.42 -5.59
CA GLN A 196 -11.65 2.11 -5.90
C GLN A 196 -10.13 2.16 -5.80
N ILE A 197 -9.56 1.40 -4.87
CA ILE A 197 -8.12 1.18 -4.79
C ILE A 197 -7.76 -0.02 -5.66
N ASN A 198 -7.04 0.24 -6.73
CA ASN A 198 -6.68 -0.79 -7.71
C ASN A 198 -5.26 -0.55 -8.22
N ASN A 199 -4.40 -1.56 -8.11
CA ASN A 199 -3.01 -1.53 -8.55
C ASN A 199 -2.83 -1.30 -10.07
N VAL A 200 -3.89 -1.43 -10.87
CA VAL A 200 -3.91 -1.01 -12.29
C VAL A 200 -3.50 0.46 -12.49
N LEU A 201 -3.69 1.31 -11.48
CA LEU A 201 -3.22 2.70 -11.52
C LEU A 201 -1.69 2.81 -11.49
N VAL A 202 -1.00 1.78 -11.03
CA VAL A 202 0.46 1.76 -10.84
C VAL A 202 1.16 1.07 -11.98
N PHE A 203 0.75 -0.16 -12.28
CA PHE A 203 1.48 -1.12 -13.11
C PHE A 203 1.89 -0.59 -14.50
N PRO A 204 1.01 -0.02 -15.35
CA PRO A 204 1.44 0.44 -16.68
C PRO A 204 2.46 1.57 -16.57
N GLY A 205 2.25 2.50 -15.65
CA GLY A 205 3.11 3.67 -15.49
C GLY A 205 4.48 3.35 -14.92
N ILE A 206 4.57 2.48 -13.93
CA ILE A 206 5.84 2.18 -13.25
C ILE A 206 6.81 1.44 -14.19
N PHE A 207 6.33 0.45 -14.93
CA PHE A 207 7.14 -0.24 -15.93
C PHE A 207 7.44 0.65 -17.14
N ARG A 208 6.48 1.44 -17.60
CA ARG A 208 6.73 2.39 -18.69
C ARG A 208 7.86 3.36 -18.31
N GLY A 209 7.82 3.94 -17.12
CA GLY A 209 8.86 4.85 -16.64
C GLY A 209 10.22 4.16 -16.48
N ALA A 210 10.25 2.97 -15.90
CA ALA A 210 11.48 2.19 -15.76
C ALA A 210 12.09 1.82 -17.12
N LEU A 211 11.28 1.38 -18.08
CA LEU A 211 11.72 1.03 -19.44
C LEU A 211 12.17 2.26 -20.24
N ASP A 212 11.47 3.38 -20.14
CA ASP A 212 11.85 4.63 -20.82
C ASP A 212 13.19 5.16 -20.32
N ALA A 213 13.49 5.00 -19.03
CA ALA A 213 14.77 5.35 -18.43
C ALA A 213 15.83 4.25 -18.61
N GLN A 214 15.51 3.11 -19.20
CA GLN A 214 16.37 1.92 -19.21
C GLN A 214 16.93 1.60 -17.80
N ALA A 215 16.06 1.68 -16.79
CA ALA A 215 16.45 1.46 -15.40
C ALA A 215 16.82 -0.01 -15.17
N THR A 216 17.81 -0.23 -14.29
CA THR A 216 18.22 -1.57 -13.86
C THR A 216 17.41 -2.10 -12.69
N ASP A 217 16.73 -1.20 -11.96
CA ASP A 217 15.88 -1.53 -10.81
C ASP A 217 14.70 -0.56 -10.72
N ILE A 218 13.68 -0.94 -9.94
CA ILE A 218 12.63 -0.07 -9.43
C ILE A 218 12.87 0.08 -7.93
N THR A 219 13.48 1.22 -7.54
CA THR A 219 13.88 1.49 -6.17
C THR A 219 12.72 1.97 -5.30
N GLU A 220 12.92 2.04 -3.97
CA GLU A 220 11.90 2.58 -3.06
C GLU A 220 11.56 4.03 -3.39
N GLU A 221 12.55 4.87 -3.74
CA GLU A 221 12.32 6.27 -4.11
C GLU A 221 11.53 6.41 -5.42
N MET A 222 11.69 5.47 -6.36
CA MET A 222 10.87 5.43 -7.58
C MET A 222 9.42 5.05 -7.25
N LYS A 223 9.19 4.15 -6.31
CA LYS A 223 7.86 3.81 -5.79
C LYS A 223 7.21 5.00 -5.09
N ILE A 224 7.94 5.71 -4.25
CA ILE A 224 7.47 6.94 -3.61
C ILE A 224 7.13 8.01 -4.66
N ALA A 225 7.95 8.17 -5.69
CA ALA A 225 7.63 9.07 -6.80
C ALA A 225 6.31 8.70 -7.50
N ALA A 226 6.04 7.40 -7.67
CA ALA A 226 4.77 6.92 -8.21
C ALA A 226 3.59 7.22 -7.28
N VAL A 227 3.75 7.09 -5.96
CA VAL A 227 2.73 7.45 -4.96
C VAL A 227 2.29 8.91 -5.14
N TYR A 228 3.23 9.84 -5.14
CA TYR A 228 2.92 11.26 -5.31
C TYR A 228 2.36 11.57 -6.71
N ALA A 229 2.88 10.92 -7.75
CA ALA A 229 2.37 11.10 -9.11
C ALA A 229 0.90 10.70 -9.26
N ILE A 230 0.45 9.65 -8.56
CA ILE A 230 -0.96 9.24 -8.54
C ILE A 230 -1.79 10.21 -7.67
N ALA A 231 -1.30 10.56 -6.48
CA ALA A 231 -2.03 11.43 -5.57
C ALA A 231 -2.25 12.84 -6.17
N ASP A 232 -1.25 13.39 -6.83
CA ASP A 232 -1.27 14.74 -7.40
C ASP A 232 -2.13 14.88 -8.67
N ILE A 233 -2.67 13.77 -9.22
CA ILE A 233 -3.66 13.80 -10.30
C ILE A 233 -4.93 14.59 -9.87
N ILE A 234 -5.30 14.43 -8.59
CA ILE A 234 -6.47 15.09 -8.03
C ILE A 234 -6.04 16.43 -7.42
N SER A 235 -6.52 17.52 -8.00
CA SER A 235 -6.26 18.84 -7.47
C SER A 235 -6.96 19.06 -6.12
N LYS A 236 -6.52 20.07 -5.37
CA LYS A 236 -7.13 20.39 -4.07
C LYS A 236 -8.62 20.73 -4.19
N GLU A 237 -9.03 21.32 -5.30
CA GLU A 237 -10.40 21.72 -5.59
C GLU A 237 -11.30 20.53 -5.95
N GLU A 238 -10.72 19.48 -6.54
CA GLU A 238 -11.43 18.26 -6.90
C GLU A 238 -11.56 17.27 -5.73
N LEU A 239 -10.67 17.41 -4.72
CA LEU A 239 -10.58 16.50 -3.59
C LEU A 239 -11.85 16.51 -2.75
N LYS A 240 -12.47 15.34 -2.58
CA LYS A 240 -13.70 15.16 -1.78
C LYS A 240 -13.79 13.74 -1.21
N GLU A 241 -14.72 13.53 -0.30
CA GLU A 241 -14.92 12.25 0.40
C GLU A 241 -14.99 11.02 -0.52
N GLU A 242 -15.62 11.15 -1.67
CA GLU A 242 -15.81 10.06 -2.64
C GLU A 242 -14.87 10.17 -3.86
N TYR A 243 -13.86 11.03 -3.78
CA TYR A 243 -12.85 11.19 -4.84
C TYR A 243 -11.49 11.55 -4.25
N ILE A 244 -10.84 10.55 -3.62
CA ILE A 244 -9.49 10.64 -3.03
C ILE A 244 -8.43 9.94 -3.89
N ILE A 245 -8.87 9.19 -4.90
CA ILE A 245 -8.02 8.47 -5.84
C ILE A 245 -8.60 8.57 -7.25
N PRO A 246 -7.77 8.72 -8.32
CA PRO A 246 -8.29 8.74 -9.70
C PRO A 246 -8.97 7.42 -10.06
N GLY A 247 -9.91 7.46 -10.98
CA GLY A 247 -10.56 6.27 -11.51
C GLY A 247 -9.58 5.36 -12.27
N ALA A 248 -9.85 4.04 -12.29
CA ALA A 248 -8.99 3.03 -12.90
C ALA A 248 -8.67 3.28 -14.40
N PHE A 249 -9.52 4.01 -15.10
CA PHE A 249 -9.37 4.35 -16.52
C PHE A 249 -8.99 5.82 -16.77
N ASP A 250 -8.51 6.54 -15.76
CA ASP A 250 -8.03 7.91 -15.94
C ASP A 250 -6.72 7.92 -16.75
N GLU A 251 -6.81 8.37 -17.98
CA GLU A 251 -5.69 8.37 -18.95
C GLU A 251 -4.48 9.22 -18.48
N ARG A 252 -4.66 10.12 -17.53
CA ARG A 252 -3.59 10.94 -16.97
C ARG A 252 -2.60 10.12 -16.16
N VAL A 253 -3.10 9.10 -15.44
CA VAL A 253 -2.34 8.36 -14.42
C VAL A 253 -1.09 7.70 -14.98
N ALA A 254 -1.23 6.84 -15.97
CA ALA A 254 -0.09 6.09 -16.52
C ALA A 254 1.03 7.00 -17.00
N LYS A 255 0.68 8.13 -17.63
CA LYS A 255 1.66 9.12 -18.12
C LYS A 255 2.38 9.84 -16.97
N HIS A 256 1.65 10.28 -15.94
CA HIS A 256 2.25 10.97 -14.79
C HIS A 256 3.17 10.04 -14.00
N VAL A 257 2.72 8.82 -13.74
CA VAL A 257 3.54 7.81 -13.08
C VAL A 257 4.81 7.51 -13.87
N ALA A 258 4.69 7.27 -15.19
CA ALA A 258 5.85 6.99 -16.02
C ALA A 258 6.88 8.13 -16.01
N GLN A 259 6.43 9.37 -16.13
CA GLN A 259 7.31 10.55 -16.10
C GLN A 259 8.03 10.70 -14.74
N ALA A 260 7.30 10.52 -13.63
CA ALA A 260 7.86 10.64 -12.29
C ALA A 260 8.90 9.53 -12.02
N VAL A 261 8.58 8.30 -12.40
CA VAL A 261 9.46 7.13 -12.23
C VAL A 261 10.72 7.26 -13.09
N ALA A 262 10.59 7.61 -14.37
CA ALA A 262 11.73 7.80 -15.27
C ALA A 262 12.67 8.92 -14.77
N LYS A 263 12.10 10.06 -14.38
CA LYS A 263 12.87 11.16 -13.80
C LYS A 263 13.63 10.71 -12.56
N LYS A 264 12.97 9.99 -11.66
CA LYS A 264 13.60 9.50 -10.43
C LYS A 264 14.71 8.48 -10.72
N ALA A 265 14.54 7.58 -11.68
CA ALA A 265 15.56 6.63 -12.10
C ALA A 265 16.86 7.33 -12.57
N VAL A 266 16.73 8.41 -13.35
CA VAL A 266 17.87 9.22 -13.80
C VAL A 266 18.52 9.93 -12.62
N GLU A 267 17.74 10.56 -11.72
CA GLU A 267 18.25 11.26 -10.53
C GLU A 267 19.08 10.34 -9.62
N LEU A 268 18.69 9.06 -9.52
CA LEU A 268 19.33 8.05 -8.67
C LEU A 268 20.52 7.36 -9.36
N GLY A 269 20.74 7.59 -10.65
CA GLY A 269 21.81 6.94 -11.41
C GLY A 269 21.56 5.45 -11.66
N VAL A 270 20.30 4.97 -11.56
CA VAL A 270 19.93 3.59 -11.91
C VAL A 270 19.52 3.46 -13.38
N SER A 271 19.51 4.55 -14.12
CA SER A 271 19.28 4.61 -15.56
C SER A 271 20.54 4.25 -16.33
N LYS A 272 20.38 3.58 -17.47
CA LYS A 272 21.45 3.30 -18.45
C LYS A 272 21.55 4.36 -19.56
N LEU A 273 20.72 5.41 -19.50
CA LEU A 273 20.74 6.55 -20.43
C LEU A 273 21.80 7.57 -20.03
#